data_f6685585b9282f5889f780e7a5a0b243
#
_entry.id   f6685585b9282f5889f780e7a5a0b243
#
_cell.length_a   1.000
_cell.length_b   1.000
_cell.length_c   1.000
_cell.angle_alpha   90.00
_cell.angle_beta   90.00
_cell.angle_gamma   90.00
#
_symmetry.space_group_name_H-M   'P 1'
#
loop_
_entity.id
_entity.type
_entity.pdbx_description
1 polymer ?
#
loop_
_entity_poly.entity_id
_entity_poly.type
_entity_poly.pdbx_seq_one_letter_code
_entity_poly.pdbx_strand_id
1 'polypeptide(L)'
;FVNSRIENNLWSFIKQRIRWAADLKIMWNYNKILFLISLSTFLINSTIILLILDCLFFQINNNLKILYSILMIKLILEIILYIIGGIKLKLNINPIGFMYWFILEIPYVVFMGIGSFFIKFIGWRGQKK
;
A
#
# COMPACT_ATOMS: atom_id res chain seq x y z
N PHE A 1 -17.25 16.75 3.06
CA PHE A 1 -16.63 15.57 3.68
C PHE A 1 -17.64 14.43 3.67
N VAL A 2 -17.36 13.37 2.94
CA VAL A 2 -18.18 12.16 2.99
C VAL A 2 -17.79 11.42 4.26
N ASN A 3 -18.69 11.40 5.25
CA ASN A 3 -18.54 10.53 6.42
C ASN A 3 -18.66 9.07 5.98
N SER A 4 -17.54 8.43 5.70
CA SER A 4 -17.53 6.99 5.51
C SER A 4 -17.77 6.31 6.87
N ARG A 5 -18.75 5.44 6.96
CA ARG A 5 -18.98 4.63 8.16
C ARG A 5 -17.74 3.80 8.43
N ILE A 6 -17.24 3.88 9.68
CA ILE A 6 -16.15 3.02 10.14
C ILE A 6 -16.68 1.58 10.14
N GLU A 7 -15.98 0.69 9.46
CA GLU A 7 -16.33 -0.74 9.47
C GLU A 7 -16.00 -1.31 10.86
N ASN A 8 -17.00 -1.90 11.50
CA ASN A 8 -16.87 -2.43 12.87
C ASN A 8 -16.13 -3.77 12.94
N ASN A 9 -15.85 -4.41 11.80
CA ASN A 9 -15.19 -5.71 11.71
C ASN A 9 -13.96 -5.62 10.81
N LEU A 10 -12.83 -6.12 11.30
CA LEU A 10 -11.56 -6.16 10.57
C LEU A 10 -11.70 -6.85 9.20
N TRP A 11 -12.48 -7.93 9.12
CA TRP A 11 -12.73 -8.65 7.88
C TRP A 11 -13.50 -7.81 6.84
N SER A 12 -14.50 -7.05 7.28
CA SER A 12 -15.23 -6.11 6.42
C SER A 12 -14.33 -5.01 5.91
N PHE A 13 -13.46 -4.48 6.77
CA PHE A 13 -12.44 -3.49 6.39
C PHE A 13 -11.49 -4.04 5.33
N ILE A 14 -10.92 -5.24 5.53
CA ILE A 14 -10.03 -5.89 4.56
C ILE A 14 -10.73 -6.07 3.22
N LYS A 15 -11.95 -6.60 3.21
CA LYS A 15 -12.76 -6.75 1.98
C LYS A 15 -12.98 -5.43 1.26
N GLN A 16 -13.25 -4.36 2.00
CA GLN A 16 -13.43 -3.03 1.44
C GLN A 16 -12.14 -2.54 0.75
N ARG A 17 -10.99 -2.73 1.41
CA ARG A 17 -9.68 -2.30 0.87
C ARG A 17 -9.26 -3.11 -0.36
N ILE A 18 -9.49 -4.41 -0.36
CA ILE A 18 -9.25 -5.27 -1.54
C ILE A 18 -10.12 -4.82 -2.73
N ARG A 19 -11.37 -4.45 -2.49
CA ARG A 19 -12.24 -3.89 -3.54
C ARG A 19 -11.68 -2.60 -4.12
N TRP A 20 -11.24 -1.67 -3.27
CA TRP A 20 -10.62 -0.42 -3.73
C TRP A 20 -9.34 -0.68 -4.53
N ALA A 21 -8.53 -1.64 -4.12
CA ALA A 21 -7.36 -2.05 -4.89
C ALA A 21 -7.73 -2.65 -6.27
N ALA A 22 -8.86 -3.36 -6.37
CA ALA A 22 -9.34 -3.90 -7.65
C ALA A 22 -9.86 -2.82 -8.60
N ASP A 23 -10.41 -1.72 -8.06
CA ASP A 23 -10.90 -0.58 -8.84
C ASP A 23 -9.76 0.16 -9.56
N LEU A 24 -8.50 -0.06 -9.16
CA LEU A 24 -7.32 0.48 -9.86
C LEU A 24 -7.27 0.06 -11.34
N LYS A 25 -7.81 -1.12 -11.70
CA LYS A 25 -7.90 -1.55 -13.12
C LYS A 25 -8.75 -0.58 -13.96
N ILE A 26 -9.79 -0.03 -13.36
CA ILE A 26 -10.68 0.93 -14.00
C ILE A 26 -10.01 2.31 -14.08
N MET A 27 -9.17 2.62 -13.10
CA MET A 27 -8.44 3.90 -13.05
C MET A 27 -7.52 4.13 -14.25
N TRP A 28 -7.01 3.10 -14.89
CA TRP A 28 -6.23 3.25 -16.12
C TRP A 28 -6.96 4.07 -17.18
N ASN A 29 -8.27 3.90 -17.29
CA ASN A 29 -9.09 4.62 -18.26
C ASN A 29 -9.39 6.07 -17.86
N TYR A 30 -9.44 6.37 -16.56
CA TYR A 30 -9.81 7.69 -16.03
C TYR A 30 -8.62 8.56 -15.66
N ASN A 31 -7.60 7.97 -15.03
CA ASN A 31 -6.42 8.70 -14.56
C ASN A 31 -5.18 7.80 -14.58
N LYS A 32 -4.47 7.84 -15.71
CA LYS A 32 -3.25 7.04 -15.93
C LYS A 32 -2.16 7.35 -14.92
N ILE A 33 -2.03 8.62 -14.51
CA ILE A 33 -0.99 9.04 -13.55
C ILE A 33 -1.24 8.37 -12.20
N LEU A 34 -2.46 8.42 -11.69
CA LEU A 34 -2.81 7.81 -10.42
C LEU A 34 -2.66 6.28 -10.47
N PHE A 35 -3.02 5.65 -11.59
CA PHE A 35 -2.76 4.23 -11.81
C PHE A 35 -1.28 3.90 -11.74
N LEU A 36 -0.42 4.66 -12.44
CA LEU A 36 1.02 4.44 -12.45
C LEU A 36 1.66 4.64 -11.07
N ILE A 37 1.22 5.65 -10.32
CA ILE A 37 1.66 5.86 -8.94
C ILE A 37 1.30 4.64 -8.08
N SER A 38 0.07 4.18 -8.13
CA SER A 38 -0.38 3.03 -7.34
C SER A 38 0.33 1.73 -7.74
N LEU A 39 0.55 1.52 -9.04
CA LEU A 39 1.29 0.37 -9.54
C LEU A 39 2.75 0.41 -9.07
N SER A 40 3.42 1.56 -9.18
CA SER A 40 4.81 1.72 -8.72
C SER A 40 4.93 1.48 -7.20
N THR A 41 4.00 1.98 -6.41
CA THR A 41 3.94 1.72 -4.96
C THR A 41 3.81 0.22 -4.68
N PHE A 42 2.94 -0.49 -5.39
CA PHE A 42 2.80 -1.94 -5.25
C PHE A 42 4.09 -2.68 -5.62
N LEU A 43 4.73 -2.32 -6.75
CA LEU A 43 5.97 -2.95 -7.21
C LEU A 43 7.13 -2.72 -6.22
N ILE A 44 7.31 -1.50 -5.73
CA ILE A 44 8.36 -1.17 -4.75
C ILE A 44 8.16 -1.99 -3.47
N ASN A 45 6.96 -2.01 -2.89
CA ASN A 45 6.68 -2.76 -1.67
C ASN A 45 6.83 -4.27 -1.88
N SER A 46 6.44 -4.80 -3.04
CA SER A 46 6.64 -6.21 -3.40
C SER A 46 8.13 -6.55 -3.50
N THR A 47 8.93 -5.68 -4.12
CA THR A 47 10.39 -5.86 -4.22
C THR A 47 11.03 -5.86 -2.82
N ILE A 48 10.61 -4.98 -1.92
CA ILE A 48 11.11 -4.95 -0.55
C ILE A 48 10.82 -6.28 0.17
N ILE A 49 9.60 -6.81 0.06
CA ILE A 49 9.25 -8.11 0.68
C ILE A 49 10.10 -9.23 0.09
N LEU A 50 10.26 -9.28 -1.24
CA LEU A 50 11.10 -10.29 -1.89
C LEU A 50 12.55 -10.21 -1.43
N LEU A 51 13.13 -9.01 -1.32
CA LEU A 51 14.49 -8.82 -0.82
C LEU A 51 14.63 -9.22 0.65
N ILE A 52 13.63 -8.95 1.49
CA ILE A 52 13.61 -9.40 2.90
C ILE A 52 13.63 -10.93 2.94
N LEU A 53 12.78 -11.60 2.18
CA LEU A 53 12.72 -13.05 2.11
C LEU A 53 14.04 -13.65 1.61
N ASP A 54 14.62 -13.03 0.58
CA ASP A 54 15.90 -13.45 0.01
C ASP A 54 17.05 -13.34 1.03
N CYS A 55 17.12 -12.24 1.76
CA CYS A 55 18.08 -12.05 2.85
C CYS A 55 17.90 -13.06 3.98
N LEU A 56 16.67 -13.44 4.31
CA LEU A 56 16.37 -14.40 5.38
C LEU A 56 16.73 -15.84 5.00
N PHE A 57 16.46 -16.23 3.75
CA PHE A 57 16.63 -17.62 3.32
C PHE A 57 18.00 -17.91 2.69
N PHE A 58 18.58 -16.94 1.97
CA PHE A 58 19.79 -17.16 1.17
C PHE A 58 21.03 -16.42 1.70
N GLN A 59 20.90 -15.55 2.71
CA GLN A 59 22.00 -14.83 3.37
C GLN A 59 22.94 -14.08 2.41
N ILE A 60 22.44 -13.59 1.29
CA ILE A 60 23.25 -12.90 0.29
C ILE A 60 23.52 -11.45 0.73
N ASN A 61 24.72 -11.16 1.22
CA ASN A 61 25.11 -9.86 1.74
C ASN A 61 24.94 -8.69 0.75
N ASN A 62 25.03 -8.93 -0.55
CA ASN A 62 24.80 -7.89 -1.55
C ASN A 62 23.37 -7.39 -1.58
N ASN A 63 22.38 -8.27 -1.31
CA ASN A 63 20.96 -7.92 -1.32
C ASN A 63 20.60 -7.04 -0.12
N LEU A 64 21.31 -7.14 1.00
CA LEU A 64 21.14 -6.23 2.15
C LEU A 64 21.44 -4.79 1.80
N LYS A 65 22.50 -4.52 0.99
CA LYS A 65 22.84 -3.16 0.56
C LYS A 65 21.75 -2.59 -0.35
N ILE A 66 21.22 -3.40 -1.26
CA ILE A 66 20.15 -3.00 -2.17
C ILE A 66 18.86 -2.73 -1.38
N LEU A 67 18.49 -3.63 -0.47
CA LEU A 67 17.33 -3.47 0.41
C LEU A 67 17.41 -2.17 1.23
N TYR A 68 18.56 -1.92 1.86
CA TYR A 68 18.79 -0.70 2.64
C TYR A 68 18.65 0.56 1.76
N SER A 69 19.24 0.56 0.57
CA SER A 69 19.16 1.69 -0.35
C SER A 69 17.72 1.99 -0.78
N ILE A 70 16.94 0.95 -1.12
CA ILE A 70 15.54 1.10 -1.51
C ILE A 70 14.71 1.62 -0.33
N LEU A 71 14.90 1.08 0.88
CA LEU A 71 14.19 1.53 2.08
C LEU A 71 14.50 2.99 2.41
N MET A 72 15.76 3.41 2.28
CA MET A 72 16.15 4.80 2.53
C MET A 72 15.55 5.77 1.52
N ILE A 73 15.57 5.43 0.23
CA ILE A 73 14.96 6.26 -0.81
C ILE A 73 13.44 6.35 -0.59
N LYS A 74 12.77 5.23 -0.32
CA LYS A 74 11.34 5.18 -0.01
C LYS A 74 11.02 6.06 1.19
N LEU A 75 11.77 5.91 2.30
CA LEU A 75 11.57 6.69 3.53
C LEU A 75 11.66 8.19 3.26
N ILE A 76 12.70 8.64 2.55
CA ILE A 76 12.89 10.07 2.22
C ILE A 76 11.71 10.59 1.40
N LEU A 77 11.28 9.88 0.36
CA LEU A 77 10.18 10.29 -0.49
C LEU A 77 8.87 10.36 0.29
N GLU A 78 8.58 9.38 1.14
CA GLU A 78 7.37 9.36 1.95
C GLU A 78 7.36 10.45 3.03
N ILE A 79 8.49 10.75 3.66
CA ILE A 79 8.60 11.89 4.59
C ILE A 79 8.26 13.20 3.87
N ILE A 80 8.81 13.41 2.67
CA ILE A 80 8.53 14.61 1.89
C ILE A 80 7.03 14.71 1.58
N LEU A 81 6.42 13.61 1.10
CA LEU A 81 4.99 13.57 0.79
C LEU A 81 4.13 13.78 2.04
N TYR A 82 4.53 13.19 3.17
CA TYR A 82 3.82 13.33 4.45
C TYR A 82 3.83 14.77 4.96
N ILE A 83 4.99 15.43 4.89
CA ILE A 83 5.12 16.84 5.30
C ILE A 83 4.31 17.75 4.36
N ILE A 84 4.47 17.60 3.04
CA ILE A 84 3.73 18.41 2.06
C ILE A 84 2.21 18.21 2.21
N GLY A 85 1.77 16.95 2.36
CA GLY A 85 0.37 16.61 2.58
C GLY A 85 -0.17 17.20 3.88
N GLY A 86 0.58 17.05 4.98
CA GLY A 86 0.24 17.60 6.29
C GLY A 86 0.04 19.13 6.25
N ILE A 87 0.97 19.85 5.62
CA ILE A 87 0.89 21.31 5.47
C ILE A 87 -0.32 21.72 4.61
N LYS A 88 -0.51 21.09 3.44
CA LYS A 88 -1.60 21.43 2.52
C LYS A 88 -2.99 21.13 3.11
N LEU A 89 -3.12 20.04 3.85
CA LEU A 89 -4.38 19.60 4.44
C LEU A 89 -4.61 20.13 5.85
N LYS A 90 -3.66 20.91 6.39
CA LYS A 90 -3.69 21.43 7.78
C LYS A 90 -3.90 20.33 8.82
N LEU A 91 -3.24 19.18 8.62
CA LEU A 91 -3.30 18.05 9.53
C LEU A 91 -2.17 18.13 10.57
N ASN A 92 -2.44 17.60 11.77
CA ASN A 92 -1.38 17.45 12.76
C ASN A 92 -0.38 16.39 12.30
N ILE A 93 0.88 16.79 12.20
CA ILE A 93 1.99 15.91 11.83
C ILE A 93 2.38 15.10 13.07
N ASN A 94 2.18 13.79 13.01
CA ASN A 94 2.56 12.83 14.05
C ASN A 94 3.69 11.92 13.55
N PRO A 95 4.97 12.19 13.89
CA PRO A 95 6.09 11.41 13.40
C PRO A 95 6.04 9.94 13.84
N ILE A 96 5.57 9.68 15.06
CA ILE A 96 5.47 8.32 15.60
C ILE A 96 4.43 7.51 14.80
N GLY A 97 3.25 8.11 14.56
CA GLY A 97 2.22 7.49 13.73
C GLY A 97 2.69 7.23 12.29
N PHE A 98 3.50 8.14 11.73
CA PHE A 98 4.11 7.96 10.42
C PHE A 98 5.05 6.76 10.39
N MET A 99 5.92 6.57 11.39
CA MET A 99 6.86 5.44 11.45
C MET A 99 6.11 4.09 11.53
N TYR A 100 5.07 4.01 12.34
CA TYR A 100 4.21 2.81 12.37
C TYR A 100 3.56 2.54 11.01
N TRP A 101 3.03 3.58 10.37
CA TRP A 101 2.44 3.45 9.04
C TRP A 101 3.48 3.00 8.00
N PHE A 102 4.66 3.58 7.97
CA PHE A 102 5.74 3.24 7.05
C PHE A 102 6.07 1.74 7.06
N ILE A 103 6.15 1.14 8.26
CA ILE A 103 6.44 -0.29 8.41
C ILE A 103 5.23 -1.15 7.98
N LEU A 104 4.02 -0.76 8.41
CA LEU A 104 2.79 -1.52 8.13
C LEU A 104 2.35 -1.41 6.67
N GLU A 105 2.67 -0.32 5.99
CA GLU A 105 2.31 -0.10 4.59
C GLU A 105 2.89 -1.17 3.68
N ILE A 106 4.13 -1.60 3.93
CA ILE A 106 4.83 -2.58 3.10
C ILE A 106 4.00 -3.88 2.94
N PRO A 107 3.71 -4.63 4.01
CA PRO A 107 2.88 -5.84 3.89
C PRO A 107 1.43 -5.51 3.50
N TYR A 108 0.88 -4.39 3.96
CA TYR A 108 -0.48 -3.98 3.66
C TYR A 108 -0.72 -3.79 2.15
N VAL A 109 0.11 -3.01 1.47
CA VAL A 109 -0.03 -2.73 0.04
C VAL A 109 0.09 -4.01 -0.79
N VAL A 110 1.05 -4.87 -0.44
CA VAL A 110 1.27 -6.13 -1.16
C VAL A 110 0.09 -7.09 -0.93
N PHE A 111 -0.39 -7.22 0.30
CA PHE A 111 -1.53 -8.07 0.62
C PHE A 111 -2.80 -7.61 -0.10
N MET A 112 -3.10 -6.31 -0.09
CA MET A 112 -4.27 -5.75 -0.77
C MET A 112 -4.15 -5.85 -2.29
N GLY A 113 -2.96 -5.63 -2.84
CA GLY A 113 -2.68 -5.77 -4.27
C GLY A 113 -2.89 -7.21 -4.75
N ILE A 114 -2.30 -8.19 -4.07
CA ILE A 114 -2.51 -9.61 -4.38
C ILE A 114 -4.00 -9.98 -4.22
N GLY A 115 -4.64 -9.57 -3.12
CA GLY A 115 -6.06 -9.82 -2.87
C GLY A 115 -6.98 -9.28 -3.97
N SER A 116 -6.58 -8.20 -4.64
CA SER A 116 -7.35 -7.59 -5.74
C SER A 116 -7.52 -8.53 -6.94
N PHE A 117 -6.58 -9.45 -7.17
CA PHE A 117 -6.72 -10.46 -8.24
C PHE A 117 -7.77 -11.52 -7.90
N PHE A 118 -8.03 -11.75 -6.62
CA PHE A 118 -8.99 -12.73 -6.12
C PHE A 118 -10.36 -12.13 -5.77
N ILE A 119 -10.64 -10.89 -6.20
CA ILE A 119 -11.88 -10.19 -5.85
C ILE A 119 -13.14 -10.94 -6.24
N LYS A 120 -13.11 -11.75 -7.30
CA LYS A 120 -14.25 -12.60 -7.74
C LYS A 120 -14.72 -13.56 -6.65
N PHE A 121 -13.83 -13.98 -5.74
CA PHE A 121 -14.14 -14.89 -4.63
C PHE A 121 -14.67 -14.16 -3.39
N ILE A 122 -14.49 -12.84 -3.32
CA ILE A 122 -14.84 -12.03 -2.13
C ILE A 122 -16.32 -11.58 -2.18
N GLY A 123 -16.98 -11.72 -3.34
CA GLY A 123 -18.38 -11.35 -3.54
C GLY A 123 -18.58 -9.83 -3.70
N TRP A 124 -19.21 -9.44 -4.80
CA TRP A 124 -19.62 -8.06 -5.05
C TRP A 124 -20.95 -7.79 -4.28
N ARG A 125 -21.16 -6.57 -3.77
CA ARG A 125 -22.40 -6.16 -3.11
C ARG A 125 -23.60 -6.52 -4.01
N GLY A 126 -24.46 -7.44 -3.53
CA GLY A 126 -25.78 -7.72 -4.12
C GLY A 126 -25.85 -8.80 -5.20
N GLN A 127 -24.76 -9.36 -5.67
CA GLN A 127 -24.81 -10.56 -6.50
C GLN A 127 -24.90 -11.80 -5.60
N LYS A 128 -26.16 -12.17 -5.24
CA LYS A 128 -26.45 -13.56 -4.86
C LYS A 128 -26.22 -14.42 -6.10
N LYS A 129 -25.28 -15.36 -6.02
CA LYS A 129 -25.26 -16.50 -6.94
C LYS A 129 -26.50 -17.36 -6.71
#